data_f73c6235c8db08b97d353ab72c510cfa
#
_entry.id   f73c6235c8db08b97d353ab72c510cfa
#
_cell.length_a   1.000
_cell.length_b   1.000
_cell.length_c   1.000
_cell.angle_alpha   90.00
_cell.angle_beta   90.00
_cell.angle_gamma   90.00
#
_symmetry.space_group_name_H-M   'P 1'
#
loop_
_entity.id
_entity.type
_entity.pdbx_description
1 polymer ?
#
loop_
_entity_poly.entity_id
_entity_poly.type
_entity_poly.pdbx_seq_one_letter_code
_entity_poly.pdbx_strand_id
1 'polypeptide(L)'
;MIPCTLADQELLGGDVIRWELDAATLARWSEQPPDPRPASFDQLGRLHEDPDGDSPWSAWIGLSVLLPDATPESVAATLTAWVRQHESLRSRLTLDAEGSEQRRTLPPEAVEVAGTALGEHDPQALRELLITEFHSRCRPGCAPAFAFFTVAVDAGHVLHAAFDHVTFDGLSAYAGVGAMAGLHTAIVAGVHEPRTSPSHVETTALERAVADGLGDDDARLLPWSEFLSGGSVPGAPAASGIAPDGRYDHDLVRHDICDGEVAARLDLPYAAEGIPTGMLWTALLMQAMGDEVHAMVSTHGRPSPLWKESVGWFAGVAPFALSMPTGASTRDWVLAAVETWRVSAPAAALPLGLVHRLLDVPVCPQVVISTIDGSRVDGHEWWRTLGAGIQLGDVPPSSQTHLWLTILPEGVSLVTRLPLAPGSRTWLDGVAARLTALVDAERAAPFAPQELTA
;
A
#
# COMPACT_ATOMS: atom_id res chain seq x y z
N MET A 1 7.58 10.73 -2.02
CA MET A 1 7.00 9.94 -3.15
C MET A 1 5.50 9.97 -3.07
N ILE A 2 4.83 10.43 -4.10
CA ILE A 2 3.37 10.49 -4.19
C ILE A 2 2.94 9.41 -5.18
N PRO A 3 1.96 8.54 -4.86
CA PRO A 3 1.48 7.53 -5.78
C PRO A 3 0.94 8.14 -7.08
N CYS A 4 1.29 7.54 -8.22
CA CYS A 4 0.82 7.96 -9.55
C CYS A 4 0.54 6.73 -10.42
N THR A 5 0.04 6.92 -11.64
CA THR A 5 0.03 5.88 -12.66
C THR A 5 1.35 5.89 -13.44
N LEU A 6 1.64 4.81 -14.19
CA LEU A 6 2.76 4.84 -15.14
C LEU A 6 2.54 5.86 -16.28
N ALA A 7 1.27 6.21 -16.56
CA ALA A 7 0.95 7.24 -17.56
C ALA A 7 1.39 8.64 -17.11
N ASP A 8 1.30 8.91 -15.80
CA ASP A 8 1.63 10.22 -15.21
C ASP A 8 3.11 10.34 -14.81
N GLN A 9 3.83 9.22 -14.79
CA GLN A 9 5.25 9.24 -14.43
C GLN A 9 6.11 9.72 -15.60
N GLU A 10 7.06 10.60 -15.30
CA GLU A 10 8.14 10.94 -16.23
C GLU A 10 9.11 9.75 -16.32
N LEU A 11 9.25 9.17 -17.51
CA LEU A 11 10.16 8.08 -17.79
C LEU A 11 11.34 8.58 -18.63
N LEU A 12 12.49 7.99 -18.39
CA LEU A 12 13.70 8.22 -19.19
C LEU A 12 13.85 7.05 -20.16
N GLY A 13 14.13 7.34 -21.44
CA GLY A 13 14.51 6.33 -22.41
C GLY A 13 15.97 5.90 -22.28
N GLY A 14 16.32 4.77 -22.89
CA GLY A 14 17.66 4.22 -22.90
C GLY A 14 17.67 2.71 -23.17
N ASP A 15 18.82 2.06 -22.98
CA ASP A 15 18.95 0.61 -23.07
C ASP A 15 18.22 -0.08 -21.92
N VAL A 16 17.28 -0.95 -22.27
CA VAL A 16 16.39 -1.64 -21.32
C VAL A 16 16.90 -3.06 -21.08
N ILE A 17 16.95 -3.46 -19.84
CA ILE A 17 17.20 -4.85 -19.40
C ILE A 17 15.99 -5.34 -18.59
N ARG A 18 15.44 -6.49 -18.99
CA ARG A 18 14.47 -7.25 -18.20
C ARG A 18 15.21 -8.21 -17.29
N TRP A 19 14.82 -8.25 -16.01
CA TRP A 19 15.41 -9.11 -15.00
C TRP A 19 14.42 -10.16 -14.52
N GLU A 20 14.82 -11.41 -14.55
CA GLU A 20 13.96 -12.55 -14.24
C GLU A 20 14.72 -13.56 -13.36
N LEU A 21 13.96 -14.36 -12.60
CA LEU A 21 14.56 -15.56 -12.01
C LEU A 21 15.08 -16.46 -13.11
N ASP A 22 16.27 -16.98 -12.99
CA ASP A 22 16.87 -17.84 -14.01
C ASP A 22 16.08 -19.15 -14.17
N ALA A 23 16.27 -19.84 -15.28
CA ALA A 23 15.55 -21.08 -15.59
C ALA A 23 15.79 -22.18 -14.54
N ALA A 24 16.97 -22.23 -13.92
CA ALA A 24 17.28 -23.19 -12.88
C ALA A 24 16.52 -22.89 -11.59
N THR A 25 16.40 -21.63 -11.21
CA THR A 25 15.58 -21.18 -10.08
C THR A 25 14.10 -21.53 -10.29
N LEU A 26 13.55 -21.25 -11.47
CA LEU A 26 12.15 -21.56 -11.79
C LEU A 26 11.87 -23.07 -11.78
N ALA A 27 12.79 -23.88 -12.31
CA ALA A 27 12.69 -25.34 -12.25
C ALA A 27 12.67 -25.84 -10.80
N ARG A 28 13.62 -25.38 -9.97
CA ARG A 28 13.67 -25.73 -8.54
C ARG A 28 12.40 -25.31 -7.80
N TRP A 29 11.79 -24.18 -8.17
CA TRP A 29 10.53 -23.72 -7.53
C TRP A 29 9.39 -24.69 -7.79
N SER A 30 9.29 -25.18 -9.03
CA SER A 30 8.27 -26.18 -9.41
C SER A 30 8.46 -27.52 -8.67
N GLU A 31 9.69 -27.86 -8.32
CA GLU A 31 10.06 -29.10 -7.61
C GLU A 31 9.94 -28.99 -6.08
N GLN A 32 9.77 -27.76 -5.52
CA GLN A 32 9.65 -27.60 -4.08
C GLN A 32 8.43 -28.37 -3.55
N PRO A 33 8.55 -29.04 -2.40
CA PRO A 33 7.39 -29.63 -1.73
C PRO A 33 6.38 -28.54 -1.34
N PRO A 34 5.12 -28.89 -1.14
CA PRO A 34 4.14 -27.96 -0.58
C PRO A 34 4.63 -27.43 0.76
N ASP A 35 4.54 -26.11 0.92
CA ASP A 35 4.79 -25.43 2.19
C ASP A 35 3.48 -25.47 3.01
N PRO A 36 3.48 -26.02 4.23
CA PRO A 36 2.27 -26.20 5.02
C PRO A 36 1.71 -24.88 5.58
N ARG A 37 2.44 -23.77 5.49
CA ARG A 37 1.98 -22.47 5.99
C ARG A 37 0.91 -21.92 5.06
N PRO A 38 -0.29 -21.59 5.57
CA PRO A 38 -1.42 -21.16 4.76
C PRO A 38 -1.24 -19.73 4.19
N ALA A 39 -2.06 -19.37 3.22
CA ALA A 39 -2.26 -17.98 2.81
C ALA A 39 -2.95 -17.18 3.93
N SER A 40 -2.76 -15.85 3.98
CA SER A 40 -3.65 -15.00 4.75
C SER A 40 -5.06 -15.00 4.15
N PHE A 41 -6.05 -14.51 4.91
CA PHE A 41 -7.41 -14.37 4.38
C PHE A 41 -7.45 -13.41 3.18
N ASP A 42 -6.68 -12.32 3.23
CA ASP A 42 -6.63 -11.33 2.15
C ASP A 42 -5.92 -11.91 0.91
N GLN A 43 -4.81 -12.65 1.11
CA GLN A 43 -4.15 -13.37 0.01
C GLN A 43 -5.08 -14.39 -0.66
N LEU A 44 -5.86 -15.13 0.14
CA LEU A 44 -6.81 -16.10 -0.40
C LEU A 44 -7.95 -15.40 -1.16
N GLY A 45 -8.48 -14.30 -0.63
CA GLY A 45 -9.45 -13.46 -1.34
C GLY A 45 -8.91 -13.01 -2.69
N ARG A 46 -7.67 -12.52 -2.74
CA ARG A 46 -7.02 -12.07 -3.96
C ARG A 46 -6.81 -13.19 -4.99
N LEU A 47 -6.48 -14.41 -4.54
CA LEU A 47 -6.39 -15.57 -5.43
C LEU A 47 -7.74 -15.93 -6.06
N HIS A 48 -8.83 -15.82 -5.29
CA HIS A 48 -10.18 -16.09 -5.80
C HIS A 48 -10.73 -15.02 -6.73
N GLU A 49 -10.20 -13.79 -6.68
CA GLU A 49 -10.56 -12.71 -7.62
C GLU A 49 -10.09 -12.99 -9.06
N ASP A 50 -8.98 -13.71 -9.23
CA ASP A 50 -8.39 -14.03 -10.53
C ASP A 50 -7.81 -15.46 -10.52
N PRO A 51 -8.65 -16.49 -10.35
CA PRO A 51 -8.20 -17.88 -10.17
C PRO A 51 -7.48 -18.44 -11.41
N ASP A 52 -7.88 -18.00 -12.59
CA ASP A 52 -7.33 -18.47 -13.88
C ASP A 52 -6.21 -17.56 -14.41
N GLY A 53 -5.98 -16.39 -13.79
CA GLY A 53 -5.00 -15.41 -14.25
C GLY A 53 -5.38 -14.69 -15.53
N ASP A 54 -6.67 -14.69 -15.90
CA ASP A 54 -7.20 -14.13 -17.14
C ASP A 54 -7.88 -12.76 -16.97
N SER A 55 -7.95 -12.25 -15.74
CA SER A 55 -8.54 -10.93 -15.47
C SER A 55 -7.88 -9.84 -16.34
N PRO A 56 -8.67 -8.96 -16.98
CA PRO A 56 -8.09 -7.82 -17.67
C PRO A 56 -7.45 -6.79 -16.72
N TRP A 57 -7.55 -7.00 -15.39
CA TRP A 57 -7.09 -6.10 -14.36
C TRP A 57 -6.01 -6.75 -13.51
N SER A 58 -5.01 -5.96 -13.12
CA SER A 58 -3.94 -6.41 -12.24
C SER A 58 -3.59 -5.33 -11.23
N ALA A 59 -4.00 -5.53 -9.98
CA ALA A 59 -3.76 -4.60 -8.87
C ALA A 59 -2.31 -4.71 -8.37
N TRP A 60 -1.34 -4.36 -9.21
CA TRP A 60 0.06 -4.32 -8.82
C TRP A 60 0.43 -2.97 -8.17
N ILE A 61 1.46 -3.02 -7.35
CA ILE A 61 2.12 -1.85 -6.77
C ILE A 61 3.55 -1.84 -7.30
N GLY A 62 3.93 -0.72 -7.90
CA GLY A 62 5.26 -0.52 -8.46
C GLY A 62 6.09 0.47 -7.67
N LEU A 63 7.39 0.37 -7.86
CA LEU A 63 8.36 1.38 -7.41
C LEU A 63 9.38 1.64 -8.53
N SER A 64 9.89 2.87 -8.57
CA SER A 64 11.05 3.21 -9.39
C SER A 64 12.10 3.91 -8.55
N VAL A 65 13.37 3.62 -8.84
CA VAL A 65 14.51 4.20 -8.11
C VAL A 65 15.77 4.19 -8.97
N LEU A 66 16.54 5.27 -8.95
CA LEU A 66 17.88 5.28 -9.50
C LEU A 66 18.79 4.42 -8.62
N LEU A 67 19.56 3.54 -9.26
CA LEU A 67 20.68 2.81 -8.70
C LEU A 67 21.96 3.48 -9.20
N PRO A 68 22.62 4.33 -8.40
CA PRO A 68 23.79 5.08 -8.86
C PRO A 68 24.96 4.17 -9.18
N ASP A 69 25.72 4.51 -10.22
CA ASP A 69 26.91 3.76 -10.67
C ASP A 69 26.66 2.28 -10.95
N ALA A 70 25.39 1.90 -11.19
CA ALA A 70 25.00 0.52 -11.41
C ALA A 70 25.55 -0.01 -12.74
N THR A 71 26.07 -1.24 -12.69
CA THR A 71 26.36 -2.08 -13.86
C THR A 71 25.34 -3.23 -13.93
N PRO A 72 25.17 -3.90 -15.07
CA PRO A 72 24.31 -5.07 -15.15
C PRO A 72 24.63 -6.13 -14.08
N GLU A 73 25.90 -6.35 -13.76
CA GLU A 73 26.32 -7.33 -12.74
C GLU A 73 25.91 -6.90 -11.34
N SER A 74 26.08 -5.61 -10.99
CA SER A 74 25.66 -5.09 -9.68
C SER A 74 24.14 -5.05 -9.54
N VAL A 75 23.40 -4.79 -10.61
CA VAL A 75 21.92 -4.90 -10.63
C VAL A 75 21.48 -6.34 -10.39
N ALA A 76 22.05 -7.32 -11.12
CA ALA A 76 21.73 -8.74 -10.93
C ALA A 76 21.98 -9.18 -9.48
N ALA A 77 23.12 -8.80 -8.91
CA ALA A 77 23.47 -9.09 -7.52
C ALA A 77 22.48 -8.43 -6.53
N THR A 78 22.10 -7.18 -6.78
CA THR A 78 21.13 -6.43 -5.94
C THR A 78 19.75 -7.11 -5.95
N LEU A 79 19.22 -7.44 -7.13
CA LEU A 79 17.91 -8.07 -7.26
C LEU A 79 17.91 -9.49 -6.69
N THR A 80 18.99 -10.25 -6.91
CA THR A 80 19.17 -11.58 -6.30
C THR A 80 19.15 -11.47 -4.77
N ALA A 81 19.94 -10.55 -4.19
CA ALA A 81 20.00 -10.35 -2.75
C ALA A 81 18.64 -9.90 -2.18
N TRP A 82 17.93 -9.01 -2.89
CA TRP A 82 16.59 -8.55 -2.51
C TRP A 82 15.57 -9.68 -2.44
N VAL A 83 15.48 -10.52 -3.48
CA VAL A 83 14.57 -11.66 -3.50
C VAL A 83 14.97 -12.71 -2.45
N ARG A 84 16.25 -12.93 -2.23
CA ARG A 84 16.76 -13.82 -1.17
C ARG A 84 16.38 -13.34 0.23
N GLN A 85 16.43 -12.04 0.46
CA GLN A 85 16.12 -11.41 1.75
C GLN A 85 14.65 -11.55 2.15
N HIS A 86 13.71 -11.50 1.18
CA HIS A 86 12.27 -11.42 1.44
C HIS A 86 11.55 -12.71 1.03
N GLU A 87 11.10 -13.48 2.01
CA GLU A 87 10.46 -14.78 1.77
C GLU A 87 9.15 -14.67 0.98
N SER A 88 8.38 -13.59 1.14
CA SER A 88 7.16 -13.34 0.35
C SER A 88 7.41 -13.35 -1.16
N LEU A 89 8.57 -12.86 -1.61
CA LEU A 89 8.96 -12.84 -3.02
C LEU A 89 9.42 -14.21 -3.55
N ARG A 90 9.70 -15.15 -2.65
CA ARG A 90 10.11 -16.53 -2.95
C ARG A 90 9.01 -17.54 -2.69
N SER A 91 7.82 -17.05 -2.30
CA SER A 91 6.65 -17.88 -2.01
C SER A 91 5.62 -17.72 -3.13
N ARG A 92 5.28 -18.82 -3.78
CA ARG A 92 4.19 -18.89 -4.74
C ARG A 92 2.93 -19.42 -4.06
N LEU A 93 1.83 -18.74 -4.28
CA LEU A 93 0.49 -19.16 -3.90
C LEU A 93 -0.33 -19.48 -5.15
N THR A 94 -1.04 -20.60 -5.14
CA THR A 94 -1.97 -20.98 -6.21
C THR A 94 -3.20 -21.63 -5.60
N LEU A 95 -4.26 -21.78 -6.38
CA LEU A 95 -5.39 -22.66 -6.06
C LEU A 95 -5.21 -23.99 -6.81
N ASP A 96 -5.60 -25.10 -6.18
CA ASP A 96 -5.75 -26.38 -6.86
C ASP A 96 -7.10 -26.49 -7.58
N ALA A 97 -7.37 -27.63 -8.20
CA ALA A 97 -8.60 -27.87 -8.94
C ALA A 97 -9.88 -27.83 -8.06
N GLU A 98 -9.70 -28.04 -6.78
CA GLU A 98 -10.75 -28.00 -5.75
C GLU A 98 -10.91 -26.58 -5.15
N GLY A 99 -10.10 -25.61 -5.58
CA GLY A 99 -10.08 -24.25 -5.07
C GLY A 99 -9.33 -24.10 -3.73
N SER A 100 -8.58 -25.11 -3.31
CA SER A 100 -7.78 -25.06 -2.10
C SER A 100 -6.43 -24.41 -2.35
N GLU A 101 -5.95 -23.65 -1.38
CA GLU A 101 -4.67 -22.97 -1.46
C GLU A 101 -3.48 -23.92 -1.43
N GLN A 102 -2.48 -23.63 -2.27
CA GLN A 102 -1.21 -24.31 -2.32
C GLN A 102 -0.06 -23.30 -2.24
N ARG A 103 0.85 -23.51 -1.31
CA ARG A 103 2.08 -22.71 -1.20
C ARG A 103 3.31 -23.54 -1.56
N ARG A 104 4.25 -22.92 -2.27
CA ARG A 104 5.60 -23.44 -2.48
C ARG A 104 6.61 -22.31 -2.26
N THR A 105 7.58 -22.52 -1.40
CA THR A 105 8.57 -21.51 -1.02
C THR A 105 9.98 -21.98 -1.38
N LEU A 106 10.72 -21.15 -2.14
CA LEU A 106 12.13 -21.39 -2.45
C LEU A 106 13.02 -21.09 -1.25
N PRO A 107 14.04 -21.91 -0.98
CA PRO A 107 15.09 -21.50 -0.06
C PRO A 107 15.92 -20.34 -0.68
N PRO A 108 16.45 -19.41 0.13
CA PRO A 108 17.11 -18.21 -0.40
C PRO A 108 18.31 -18.50 -1.29
N GLU A 109 19.09 -19.53 -0.97
CA GLU A 109 20.27 -19.96 -1.75
C GLU A 109 19.94 -20.50 -3.14
N ALA A 110 18.68 -20.88 -3.39
CA ALA A 110 18.24 -21.35 -4.69
C ALA A 110 17.93 -20.23 -5.69
N VAL A 111 17.88 -18.98 -5.23
CA VAL A 111 17.46 -17.83 -6.05
C VAL A 111 18.64 -17.23 -6.80
N GLU A 112 18.50 -17.08 -8.12
CA GLU A 112 19.38 -16.29 -8.98
C GLU A 112 18.55 -15.47 -9.96
N VAL A 113 18.96 -14.20 -10.18
CA VAL A 113 18.33 -13.28 -11.14
C VAL A 113 19.26 -13.07 -12.30
N ALA A 114 18.74 -13.19 -13.51
CA ALA A 114 19.46 -12.96 -14.75
C ALA A 114 18.81 -11.88 -15.60
N GLY A 115 19.63 -11.10 -16.33
CA GLY A 115 19.19 -10.04 -17.21
C GLY A 115 19.08 -10.48 -18.67
N THR A 116 18.05 -9.97 -19.36
CA THR A 116 17.89 -10.09 -20.82
C THR A 116 17.83 -8.70 -21.39
N ALA A 117 18.79 -8.33 -22.25
CA ALA A 117 18.79 -7.04 -22.95
C ALA A 117 17.64 -6.99 -23.96
N LEU A 118 16.87 -5.91 -23.92
CA LEU A 118 15.75 -5.67 -24.85
C LEU A 118 16.07 -4.58 -25.87
N GLY A 119 17.25 -3.93 -25.75
CA GLY A 119 17.69 -2.83 -26.61
C GLY A 119 17.16 -1.48 -26.16
N GLU A 120 17.39 -0.48 -27.04
CA GLU A 120 17.02 0.91 -26.77
C GLU A 120 15.51 1.16 -26.91
N HIS A 121 14.93 1.84 -25.92
CA HIS A 121 13.52 2.25 -25.93
C HIS A 121 13.45 3.76 -25.66
N ASP A 122 12.62 4.47 -26.41
CA ASP A 122 12.22 5.82 -26.03
C ASP A 122 11.25 5.80 -24.84
N PRO A 123 10.96 6.93 -24.20
CA PRO A 123 10.09 6.97 -23.01
C PRO A 123 8.68 6.41 -23.25
N GLN A 124 8.12 6.56 -24.45
CA GLN A 124 6.79 6.05 -24.78
C GLN A 124 6.80 4.53 -24.97
N ALA A 125 7.74 4.00 -25.72
CA ALA A 125 7.92 2.57 -25.92
C ALA A 125 8.22 1.85 -24.59
N LEU A 126 9.03 2.47 -23.73
CA LEU A 126 9.29 1.97 -22.38
C LEU A 126 8.00 1.91 -21.55
N ARG A 127 7.18 2.96 -21.58
CA ARG A 127 5.90 2.99 -20.84
C ARG A 127 4.97 1.85 -21.28
N GLU A 128 4.82 1.66 -22.57
CA GLU A 128 3.98 0.59 -23.14
C GLU A 128 4.50 -0.79 -22.75
N LEU A 129 5.82 -0.98 -22.79
CA LEU A 129 6.48 -2.20 -22.33
C LEU A 129 6.17 -2.47 -20.85
N LEU A 130 6.44 -1.49 -19.96
CA LEU A 130 6.24 -1.64 -18.53
C LEU A 130 4.77 -1.93 -18.18
N ILE A 131 3.81 -1.22 -18.77
CA ILE A 131 2.38 -1.47 -18.55
C ILE A 131 2.03 -2.92 -18.95
N THR A 132 2.45 -3.36 -20.13
CA THR A 132 2.17 -4.71 -20.64
C THR A 132 2.79 -5.79 -19.74
N GLU A 133 4.05 -5.65 -19.40
CA GLU A 133 4.80 -6.65 -18.62
C GLU A 133 4.35 -6.69 -17.15
N PHE A 134 4.09 -5.54 -16.53
CA PHE A 134 3.59 -5.49 -15.16
C PHE A 134 2.19 -6.08 -15.08
N HIS A 135 1.33 -5.76 -16.03
CA HIS A 135 -0.01 -6.31 -16.09
C HIS A 135 -0.02 -7.84 -16.27
N SER A 136 0.86 -8.37 -17.10
CA SER A 136 0.89 -9.81 -17.40
C SER A 136 1.58 -10.63 -16.30
N ARG A 137 2.56 -10.07 -15.58
CA ARG A 137 3.42 -10.80 -14.63
C ARG A 137 3.06 -10.60 -13.17
N CYS A 138 2.56 -9.41 -12.80
CA CYS A 138 2.23 -9.10 -11.41
C CYS A 138 0.79 -9.49 -11.13
N ARG A 139 0.54 -10.80 -11.04
CA ARG A 139 -0.78 -11.40 -10.82
C ARG A 139 -0.73 -12.45 -9.71
N PRO A 140 -1.85 -12.68 -9.00
CA PRO A 140 -1.94 -13.79 -8.07
C PRO A 140 -1.70 -15.11 -8.83
N GLY A 141 -1.05 -16.05 -8.17
CA GLY A 141 -0.72 -17.35 -8.80
C GLY A 141 0.48 -17.36 -9.74
N CYS A 142 0.96 -16.20 -10.23
CA CYS A 142 2.20 -16.15 -11.01
C CYS A 142 3.44 -16.58 -10.21
N ALA A 143 4.45 -17.06 -10.90
CA ALA A 143 5.74 -17.41 -10.35
C ALA A 143 6.87 -16.88 -11.24
N PRO A 144 7.49 -15.78 -10.85
CA PRO A 144 7.20 -14.90 -9.71
C PRO A 144 5.97 -14.01 -9.95
N ALA A 145 5.38 -13.45 -8.87
CA ALA A 145 4.33 -12.44 -8.92
C ALA A 145 4.92 -11.01 -8.88
N PHE A 146 6.03 -10.81 -9.55
CA PHE A 146 6.73 -9.53 -9.69
C PHE A 146 7.46 -9.43 -11.04
N ALA A 147 7.84 -8.21 -11.41
CA ALA A 147 8.64 -7.93 -12.60
C ALA A 147 9.66 -6.82 -12.30
N PHE A 148 10.87 -6.96 -12.87
CA PHE A 148 11.95 -6.00 -12.75
C PHE A 148 12.47 -5.60 -14.12
N PHE A 149 12.63 -4.29 -14.33
CA PHE A 149 13.25 -3.70 -15.51
C PHE A 149 14.23 -2.62 -15.09
N THR A 150 15.32 -2.48 -15.82
CA THR A 150 16.20 -1.32 -15.66
C THR A 150 16.42 -0.63 -16.98
N VAL A 151 16.59 0.69 -16.90
CA VAL A 151 16.96 1.56 -18.02
C VAL A 151 18.31 2.15 -17.72
N ALA A 152 19.26 2.01 -18.62
CA ALA A 152 20.56 2.64 -18.50
C ALA A 152 20.46 4.16 -18.68
N VAL A 153 21.06 4.91 -17.76
CA VAL A 153 21.17 6.37 -17.78
C VAL A 153 22.60 6.78 -17.41
N ASP A 154 23.00 8.04 -17.65
CA ASP A 154 24.35 8.52 -17.37
C ASP A 154 24.78 8.30 -15.91
N ALA A 155 23.84 8.36 -14.95
CA ALA A 155 24.10 8.20 -13.53
C ALA A 155 24.05 6.74 -13.02
N GLY A 156 23.82 5.75 -13.89
CA GLY A 156 23.68 4.34 -13.54
C GLY A 156 22.47 3.68 -14.21
N HIS A 157 21.59 3.04 -13.43
CA HIS A 157 20.38 2.43 -13.94
C HIS A 157 19.14 2.88 -13.16
N VAL A 158 18.05 3.24 -13.84
CA VAL A 158 16.75 3.40 -13.19
C VAL A 158 16.05 2.06 -13.13
N LEU A 159 15.82 1.54 -11.93
CA LEU A 159 15.03 0.35 -11.69
C LEU A 159 13.53 0.69 -11.72
N HIS A 160 12.76 -0.06 -12.46
CA HIS A 160 11.30 -0.12 -12.43
C HIS A 160 10.90 -1.53 -11.97
N ALA A 161 10.25 -1.62 -10.83
CA ALA A 161 9.80 -2.88 -10.26
C ALA A 161 8.29 -2.83 -9.99
N ALA A 162 7.60 -3.93 -10.21
CA ALA A 162 6.21 -4.09 -9.83
C ALA A 162 5.96 -5.44 -9.18
N PHE A 163 4.96 -5.50 -8.29
CA PHE A 163 4.63 -6.65 -7.47
C PHE A 163 3.12 -6.79 -7.40
N ASP A 164 2.59 -8.00 -7.50
CA ASP A 164 1.18 -8.23 -7.15
C ASP A 164 0.96 -7.99 -5.66
N HIS A 165 -0.21 -7.46 -5.33
CA HIS A 165 -0.56 -7.15 -3.94
C HIS A 165 -0.51 -8.38 -3.02
N VAL A 166 -0.63 -9.60 -3.56
CA VAL A 166 -0.51 -10.86 -2.79
C VAL A 166 0.84 -10.99 -2.06
N THR A 167 1.89 -10.32 -2.54
CA THR A 167 3.25 -10.36 -1.98
C THR A 167 3.77 -9.01 -1.49
N PHE A 168 2.98 -7.92 -1.67
CA PHE A 168 3.51 -6.56 -1.50
C PHE A 168 2.42 -5.57 -1.10
N ASP A 169 2.70 -4.68 -0.17
CA ASP A 169 1.78 -3.62 0.26
C ASP A 169 2.36 -2.21 0.08
N GLY A 170 1.57 -1.19 0.38
CA GLY A 170 1.98 0.20 0.23
C GLY A 170 3.23 0.54 1.05
N LEU A 171 3.32 0.09 2.32
CA LEU A 171 4.52 0.37 3.12
C LEU A 171 5.75 -0.39 2.61
N SER A 172 5.57 -1.61 2.06
CA SER A 172 6.64 -2.32 1.35
C SER A 172 7.21 -1.49 0.18
N ALA A 173 6.36 -0.74 -0.53
CA ALA A 173 6.81 0.14 -1.62
C ALA A 173 7.62 1.33 -1.09
N TYR A 174 7.10 2.02 -0.08
CA TYR A 174 7.80 3.18 0.50
C TYR A 174 9.15 2.79 1.14
N ALA A 175 9.17 1.73 1.95
CA ALA A 175 10.40 1.22 2.57
C ALA A 175 11.34 0.58 1.52
N GLY A 176 10.77 -0.08 0.52
CA GLY A 176 11.50 -0.79 -0.52
C GLY A 176 12.43 0.09 -1.33
N VAL A 177 12.06 1.34 -1.61
CA VAL A 177 12.92 2.28 -2.33
C VAL A 177 14.25 2.52 -1.60
N GLY A 178 14.19 2.93 -0.32
CA GLY A 178 15.39 3.18 0.48
C GLY A 178 16.21 1.90 0.70
N ALA A 179 15.54 0.79 1.00
CA ALA A 179 16.19 -0.50 1.22
C ALA A 179 16.87 -1.04 -0.04
N MET A 180 16.26 -0.89 -1.22
CA MET A 180 16.84 -1.31 -2.50
C MET A 180 18.08 -0.47 -2.86
N ALA A 181 18.00 0.84 -2.73
CA ALA A 181 19.13 1.74 -2.98
C ALA A 181 20.28 1.49 -1.99
N GLY A 182 19.97 1.31 -0.70
CA GLY A 182 20.97 0.98 0.32
C GLY A 182 21.63 -0.37 0.09
N LEU A 183 20.86 -1.38 -0.30
CA LEU A 183 21.36 -2.70 -0.67
C LEU A 183 22.31 -2.62 -1.88
N HIS A 184 21.90 -1.89 -2.92
CA HIS A 184 22.74 -1.66 -4.10
C HIS A 184 24.07 -0.98 -3.72
N THR A 185 24.01 0.08 -2.94
CA THR A 185 25.20 0.80 -2.47
C THR A 185 26.15 -0.12 -1.71
N ALA A 186 25.63 -0.97 -0.83
CA ALA A 186 26.44 -1.94 -0.07
C ALA A 186 27.09 -3.00 -0.97
N ILE A 187 26.39 -3.45 -2.02
CA ILE A 187 26.90 -4.42 -3.01
C ILE A 187 28.03 -3.79 -3.83
N VAL A 188 27.83 -2.59 -4.36
CA VAL A 188 28.86 -1.88 -5.13
C VAL A 188 30.11 -1.58 -4.28
N ALA A 189 29.91 -1.24 -3.00
CA ALA A 189 31.01 -1.05 -2.06
C ALA A 189 31.71 -2.34 -1.59
N GLY A 190 31.15 -3.52 -1.93
CA GLY A 190 31.68 -4.82 -1.49
C GLY A 190 31.56 -5.11 0.01
N VAL A 191 30.61 -4.44 0.68
CA VAL A 191 30.35 -4.58 2.13
C VAL A 191 29.01 -5.23 2.45
N HIS A 192 28.31 -5.73 1.43
CA HIS A 192 27.04 -6.41 1.63
C HIS A 192 27.20 -7.72 2.40
N GLU A 193 26.46 -7.89 3.48
CA GLU A 193 26.29 -9.14 4.20
C GLU A 193 24.90 -9.72 3.95
N PRO A 194 24.79 -11.00 3.53
CA PRO A 194 23.48 -11.64 3.34
C PRO A 194 22.67 -11.65 4.64
N ARG A 195 21.43 -11.23 4.55
CA ARG A 195 20.47 -11.23 5.68
C ARG A 195 19.10 -11.70 5.20
N THR A 196 18.28 -12.15 6.13
CA THR A 196 16.86 -12.43 5.92
C THR A 196 16.04 -11.46 6.75
N SER A 197 14.99 -10.91 6.17
CA SER A 197 13.99 -10.11 6.89
C SER A 197 13.00 -11.05 7.60
N PRO A 198 12.36 -10.61 8.69
CA PRO A 198 11.24 -11.33 9.28
C PRO A 198 10.17 -11.64 8.22
N SER A 199 9.65 -12.87 8.24
CA SER A 199 8.87 -13.41 7.14
C SER A 199 7.38 -13.10 7.24
N HIS A 200 6.82 -12.49 6.19
CA HIS A 200 5.37 -12.36 6.06
C HIS A 200 4.65 -13.72 6.06
N VAL A 201 5.26 -14.76 5.51
CA VAL A 201 4.69 -16.12 5.49
C VAL A 201 4.50 -16.69 6.90
N GLU A 202 5.34 -16.31 7.87
CA GLU A 202 5.15 -16.67 9.26
C GLU A 202 3.95 -15.94 9.88
N THR A 203 3.73 -14.67 9.51
CA THR A 203 2.56 -13.93 10.00
C THR A 203 1.25 -14.50 9.47
N THR A 204 1.22 -15.00 8.23
CA THR A 204 0.00 -15.62 7.69
C THR A 204 -0.37 -16.91 8.45
N ALA A 205 0.62 -17.71 8.81
CA ALA A 205 0.39 -18.92 9.63
C ALA A 205 -0.13 -18.56 11.04
N LEU A 206 0.43 -17.51 11.65
CA LEU A 206 -0.04 -17.01 12.95
C LEU A 206 -1.46 -16.45 12.85
N GLU A 207 -1.78 -15.69 11.81
CA GLU A 207 -3.13 -15.16 11.55
C GLU A 207 -4.17 -16.28 11.52
N ARG A 208 -3.90 -17.36 10.79
CA ARG A 208 -4.81 -18.51 10.69
C ARG A 208 -4.94 -19.24 12.02
N ALA A 209 -3.84 -19.45 12.75
CA ALA A 209 -3.88 -20.09 14.06
C ALA A 209 -4.68 -19.25 15.08
N VAL A 210 -4.57 -17.92 15.02
CA VAL A 210 -5.38 -17.02 15.85
C VAL A 210 -6.85 -17.11 15.43
N ALA A 211 -7.14 -17.10 14.12
CA ALA A 211 -8.51 -17.17 13.59
C ALA A 211 -9.24 -18.46 13.99
N ASP A 212 -8.53 -19.59 14.06
CA ASP A 212 -9.12 -20.88 14.47
C ASP A 212 -9.50 -20.92 15.97
N GLY A 213 -8.89 -20.05 16.77
CA GLY A 213 -9.21 -19.92 18.20
C GLY A 213 -10.21 -18.82 18.55
N LEU A 214 -10.68 -18.03 17.56
CA LEU A 214 -11.61 -16.93 17.77
C LEU A 214 -13.07 -17.39 17.82
N GLY A 215 -13.78 -16.93 18.86
CA GLY A 215 -15.24 -17.07 18.99
C GLY A 215 -15.98 -15.79 18.60
N ASP A 216 -17.30 -15.91 18.50
CA ASP A 216 -18.21 -14.79 18.16
C ASP A 216 -18.24 -13.70 19.24
N ASP A 217 -17.68 -13.98 20.42
CA ASP A 217 -17.60 -13.08 21.58
C ASP A 217 -16.26 -12.30 21.67
N ASP A 218 -15.38 -12.41 20.67
CA ASP A 218 -14.12 -11.68 20.67
C ASP A 218 -14.37 -10.16 20.62
N ALA A 219 -13.79 -9.44 21.58
CA ALA A 219 -14.02 -8.00 21.73
C ALA A 219 -13.60 -7.17 20.50
N ARG A 220 -12.70 -7.68 19.66
CA ARG A 220 -12.30 -7.03 18.40
C ARG A 220 -13.39 -7.05 17.34
N LEU A 221 -14.39 -7.91 17.46
CA LEU A 221 -15.56 -7.95 16.57
C LEU A 221 -16.57 -6.83 16.86
N LEU A 222 -16.58 -6.27 18.07
CA LEU A 222 -17.56 -5.26 18.44
C LEU A 222 -17.53 -4.02 17.53
N PRO A 223 -16.37 -3.38 17.26
CA PRO A 223 -16.33 -2.27 16.31
C PRO A 223 -16.80 -2.65 14.90
N TRP A 224 -16.52 -3.87 14.44
CA TRP A 224 -17.02 -4.37 13.16
C TRP A 224 -18.53 -4.58 13.17
N SER A 225 -19.08 -5.17 14.24
CA SER A 225 -20.52 -5.38 14.38
C SER A 225 -21.30 -4.05 14.40
N GLU A 226 -20.78 -3.05 15.08
CA GLU A 226 -21.37 -1.71 15.09
C GLU A 226 -21.30 -1.05 13.70
N PHE A 227 -20.14 -1.10 13.05
CA PHE A 227 -19.91 -0.54 11.71
C PHE A 227 -20.80 -1.20 10.64
N LEU A 228 -21.07 -2.51 10.77
CA LEU A 228 -21.88 -3.30 9.85
C LEU A 228 -23.35 -3.44 10.30
N SER A 229 -23.78 -2.67 11.27
CA SER A 229 -25.12 -2.79 11.87
C SER A 229 -26.29 -2.66 10.87
N GLY A 230 -26.04 -2.03 9.71
CA GLY A 230 -26.98 -1.94 8.59
C GLY A 230 -27.02 -3.18 7.68
N GLY A 231 -26.29 -4.26 8.01
CA GLY A 231 -26.21 -5.49 7.19
C GLY A 231 -25.29 -5.37 5.96
N SER A 232 -24.58 -4.27 5.82
CA SER A 232 -23.58 -4.05 4.76
C SER A 232 -22.56 -2.98 5.18
N VAL A 233 -21.45 -2.92 4.46
CA VAL A 233 -20.48 -1.83 4.64
C VAL A 233 -21.12 -0.51 4.21
N PRO A 234 -21.02 0.57 5.03
CA PRO A 234 -21.50 1.88 4.65
C PRO A 234 -20.85 2.38 3.37
N GLY A 235 -21.65 2.93 2.46
CA GLY A 235 -21.21 3.47 1.18
C GLY A 235 -20.46 4.79 1.31
N ALA A 236 -19.94 5.28 0.18
CA ALA A 236 -19.41 6.62 0.10
C ALA A 236 -20.49 7.66 0.40
N PRO A 237 -20.13 8.89 0.89
CA PRO A 237 -21.10 9.93 1.16
C PRO A 237 -22.04 10.16 -0.02
N ALA A 238 -23.34 10.31 0.22
CA ALA A 238 -24.35 10.45 -0.85
C ALA A 238 -24.03 11.58 -1.85
N ALA A 239 -23.36 12.63 -1.39
CA ALA A 239 -22.89 13.74 -2.23
C ALA A 239 -21.86 13.31 -3.30
N SER A 240 -21.25 12.13 -3.17
CA SER A 240 -20.29 11.60 -4.15
C SER A 240 -20.96 11.07 -5.42
N GLY A 241 -22.23 10.74 -5.38
CA GLY A 241 -22.96 10.08 -6.47
C GLY A 241 -22.54 8.63 -6.71
N ILE A 242 -21.71 8.03 -5.86
CA ILE A 242 -21.22 6.65 -5.97
C ILE A 242 -22.24 5.72 -5.30
N ALA A 243 -22.90 4.88 -6.10
CA ALA A 243 -23.79 3.86 -5.57
C ALA A 243 -22.96 2.68 -5.00
N PRO A 244 -23.30 2.13 -3.83
CA PRO A 244 -22.51 1.06 -3.16
C PRO A 244 -22.33 -0.21 -4.00
N ASP A 245 -23.27 -0.54 -4.86
CA ASP A 245 -23.28 -1.69 -5.78
C ASP A 245 -22.87 -1.30 -7.21
N GLY A 246 -22.47 -0.02 -7.43
CA GLY A 246 -22.06 0.49 -8.73
C GLY A 246 -20.74 -0.11 -9.20
N ARG A 247 -20.61 -0.28 -10.51
CA ARG A 247 -19.36 -0.71 -11.17
C ARG A 247 -18.88 0.42 -12.05
N TYR A 248 -17.88 1.13 -11.58
CA TYR A 248 -17.30 2.30 -12.24
C TYR A 248 -15.84 2.04 -12.52
N ASP A 249 -15.36 2.46 -13.69
CA ASP A 249 -13.93 2.61 -13.93
C ASP A 249 -13.36 3.63 -12.93
N HIS A 250 -12.06 3.60 -12.74
CA HIS A 250 -11.41 4.47 -11.77
C HIS A 250 -10.44 5.42 -12.45
N ASP A 251 -10.31 6.60 -11.86
CA ASP A 251 -9.23 7.55 -12.15
C ASP A 251 -8.37 7.75 -10.89
N LEU A 252 -7.09 8.02 -11.08
CA LEU A 252 -6.20 8.39 -9.99
C LEU A 252 -6.03 9.91 -9.97
N VAL A 253 -6.67 10.54 -8.99
CA VAL A 253 -6.77 11.99 -8.87
C VAL A 253 -5.87 12.48 -7.76
N ARG A 254 -5.04 13.48 -8.02
CA ARG A 254 -4.16 14.11 -7.03
C ARG A 254 -4.60 15.55 -6.75
N HIS A 255 -4.60 15.92 -5.45
CA HIS A 255 -4.69 17.28 -4.97
C HIS A 255 -3.54 17.57 -4.01
N ASP A 256 -2.79 18.63 -4.24
CA ASP A 256 -1.80 19.14 -3.30
C ASP A 256 -2.52 20.03 -2.29
N ILE A 257 -2.39 19.71 -1.00
CA ILE A 257 -3.17 20.33 0.08
C ILE A 257 -2.42 21.50 0.70
N CYS A 258 -1.15 21.28 1.08
CA CYS A 258 -0.29 22.32 1.64
C CYS A 258 1.19 21.97 1.47
N ASP A 259 2.06 22.96 1.66
CA ASP A 259 3.50 22.73 1.74
C ASP A 259 3.94 22.12 3.08
N GLY A 260 5.19 21.64 3.13
CA GLY A 260 5.73 20.96 4.31
C GLY A 260 5.88 21.86 5.53
N GLU A 261 6.14 23.16 5.35
CA GLU A 261 6.23 24.11 6.46
C GLU A 261 4.88 24.29 7.14
N VAL A 262 3.81 24.40 6.36
CA VAL A 262 2.43 24.46 6.85
C VAL A 262 2.06 23.17 7.57
N ALA A 263 2.35 22.02 6.99
CA ALA A 263 2.07 20.72 7.59
C ALA A 263 2.78 20.57 8.95
N ALA A 264 4.08 20.87 9.01
CA ALA A 264 4.88 20.77 10.23
C ALA A 264 4.36 21.71 11.34
N ARG A 265 3.96 22.94 10.99
CA ARG A 265 3.37 23.90 11.96
C ARG A 265 2.02 23.40 12.51
N LEU A 266 1.20 22.80 11.65
CA LEU A 266 -0.08 22.24 12.05
C LEU A 266 0.09 21.06 13.00
N ASP A 267 1.09 20.21 12.77
CA ASP A 267 1.37 19.02 13.58
C ASP A 267 1.89 19.34 14.98
N LEU A 268 2.70 20.38 15.13
CA LEU A 268 3.41 20.69 16.39
C LEU A 268 2.51 20.68 17.63
N PRO A 269 1.36 21.41 17.68
CA PRO A 269 0.51 21.44 18.86
C PRO A 269 -0.09 20.07 19.19
N TYR A 270 -0.51 19.32 18.20
CA TYR A 270 -1.10 18.00 18.38
C TYR A 270 -0.06 16.95 18.78
N ALA A 271 1.13 17.01 18.19
CA ALA A 271 2.26 16.15 18.58
C ALA A 271 2.70 16.39 20.02
N ALA A 272 2.66 17.64 20.51
CA ALA A 272 2.95 17.98 21.92
C ALA A 272 1.94 17.35 22.89
N GLU A 273 0.72 17.06 22.43
CA GLU A 273 -0.32 16.33 23.20
C GLU A 273 -0.27 14.82 22.98
N GLY A 274 0.71 14.31 22.23
CA GLY A 274 0.86 12.89 21.93
C GLY A 274 -0.10 12.37 20.82
N ILE A 275 -0.73 13.25 20.06
CA ILE A 275 -1.62 12.89 18.95
C ILE A 275 -0.76 12.55 17.73
N PRO A 276 -0.89 11.34 17.14
CA PRO A 276 -0.13 10.97 15.95
C PRO A 276 -0.51 11.81 14.74
N THR A 277 0.48 12.28 13.97
CA THR A 277 0.30 12.99 12.69
C THR A 277 -0.74 12.33 11.79
N GLY A 278 -0.66 11.00 11.60
CA GLY A 278 -1.63 10.28 10.78
C GLY A 278 -3.08 10.43 11.26
N MET A 279 -3.30 10.51 12.57
CA MET A 279 -4.65 10.67 13.13
C MET A 279 -5.19 12.09 12.95
N LEU A 280 -4.33 13.11 13.11
CA LEU A 280 -4.67 14.49 12.80
C LEU A 280 -5.16 14.64 11.35
N TRP A 281 -4.36 14.14 10.40
CA TRP A 281 -4.67 14.25 8.98
C TRP A 281 -5.88 13.41 8.56
N THR A 282 -6.07 12.24 9.18
CA THR A 282 -7.30 11.43 8.99
C THR A 282 -8.53 12.20 9.47
N ALA A 283 -8.48 12.83 10.64
CA ALA A 283 -9.59 13.62 11.18
C ALA A 283 -9.94 14.83 10.30
N LEU A 284 -8.92 15.56 9.82
CA LEU A 284 -9.10 16.70 8.90
C LEU A 284 -9.75 16.26 7.58
N LEU A 285 -9.32 15.13 7.02
CA LEU A 285 -9.92 14.58 5.80
C LEU A 285 -11.39 14.21 6.05
N MET A 286 -11.70 13.51 7.14
CA MET A 286 -13.07 13.13 7.47
C MET A 286 -13.96 14.35 7.71
N GLN A 287 -13.47 15.37 8.42
CA GLN A 287 -14.17 16.65 8.58
C GLN A 287 -14.45 17.32 7.22
N ALA A 288 -13.49 17.25 6.28
CA ALA A 288 -13.68 17.76 4.93
C ALA A 288 -14.69 16.96 4.11
N MET A 289 -14.88 15.66 4.41
CA MET A 289 -15.88 14.81 3.73
C MET A 289 -17.31 15.10 4.18
N GLY A 290 -17.54 15.49 5.45
CA GLY A 290 -18.88 15.84 5.95
C GLY A 290 -19.04 15.58 7.45
N ASP A 291 -20.23 15.85 7.98
CA ASP A 291 -20.54 15.74 9.42
C ASP A 291 -20.68 14.27 9.89
N GLU A 292 -20.97 13.35 8.97
CA GLU A 292 -21.06 11.89 9.21
C GLU A 292 -20.25 11.15 8.15
N VAL A 293 -19.23 10.44 8.58
CA VAL A 293 -18.31 9.72 7.69
C VAL A 293 -18.04 8.32 8.22
N HIS A 294 -18.24 7.34 7.35
CA HIS A 294 -17.88 5.96 7.57
C HIS A 294 -16.76 5.57 6.60
N ALA A 295 -15.68 5.03 7.12
CA ALA A 295 -14.54 4.59 6.31
C ALA A 295 -13.87 3.39 6.97
N MET A 296 -13.06 2.67 6.22
CA MET A 296 -12.05 1.78 6.77
C MET A 296 -10.72 2.51 6.77
N VAL A 297 -10.05 2.56 7.92
CA VAL A 297 -8.74 3.21 8.05
C VAL A 297 -7.65 2.14 8.02
N SER A 298 -6.70 2.28 7.10
CA SER A 298 -5.64 1.29 6.93
C SER A 298 -4.59 1.37 8.05
N THR A 299 -4.04 0.20 8.38
CA THR A 299 -2.90 0.04 9.27
C THR A 299 -1.76 -0.62 8.52
N HIS A 300 -0.53 -0.42 8.99
CA HIS A 300 0.62 -1.11 8.38
C HIS A 300 0.72 -2.60 8.75
N GLY A 301 -0.04 -3.08 9.74
CA GLY A 301 -0.13 -4.48 10.18
C GLY A 301 1.16 -5.15 10.65
N ARG A 302 2.30 -4.48 10.66
CA ARG A 302 3.58 -5.06 11.07
C ARG A 302 3.65 -5.23 12.58
N PRO A 303 3.96 -6.43 13.10
CA PRO A 303 3.86 -6.76 14.54
C PRO A 303 4.79 -5.96 15.44
N SER A 304 5.94 -5.51 14.92
CA SER A 304 6.91 -4.72 15.69
C SER A 304 7.83 -3.91 14.76
N PRO A 305 8.61 -2.97 15.30
CA PRO A 305 9.59 -2.20 14.52
C PRO A 305 10.62 -3.03 13.75
N LEU A 306 10.91 -4.26 14.19
CA LEU A 306 11.82 -5.17 13.48
C LEU A 306 11.29 -5.59 12.10
N TRP A 307 10.00 -5.44 11.87
CA TRP A 307 9.33 -5.79 10.62
C TRP A 307 9.22 -4.63 9.64
N LYS A 308 9.74 -3.45 9.97
CA LYS A 308 9.63 -2.24 9.13
C LYS A 308 10.07 -2.47 7.68
N GLU A 309 11.19 -3.18 7.49
CA GLU A 309 11.77 -3.46 6.18
C GLU A 309 11.23 -4.75 5.54
N SER A 310 10.34 -5.47 6.22
CA SER A 310 9.79 -6.71 5.68
C SER A 310 8.83 -6.43 4.54
N VAL A 311 9.01 -7.16 3.45
CA VAL A 311 8.15 -7.13 2.27
C VAL A 311 7.05 -8.18 2.39
N GLY A 312 5.81 -7.76 2.13
CA GLY A 312 4.63 -8.63 2.20
C GLY A 312 3.34 -7.83 2.22
N TRP A 313 2.20 -8.49 2.23
CA TRP A 313 0.91 -7.86 2.45
C TRP A 313 0.54 -7.92 3.94
N PHE A 314 1.07 -6.99 4.71
CA PHE A 314 0.78 -6.86 6.14
C PHE A 314 -0.39 -5.91 6.43
N ALA A 315 -0.68 -5.00 5.50
CA ALA A 315 -1.68 -3.96 5.69
C ALA A 315 -3.03 -4.57 6.03
N GLY A 316 -3.64 -4.10 7.10
CA GLY A 316 -5.01 -4.38 7.49
C GLY A 316 -5.84 -3.10 7.51
N VAL A 317 -7.12 -3.21 7.80
CA VAL A 317 -8.03 -2.08 7.94
C VAL A 317 -8.84 -2.20 9.22
N ALA A 318 -9.14 -1.06 9.85
CA ALA A 318 -10.05 -0.95 10.98
C ALA A 318 -11.34 -0.26 10.55
N PRO A 319 -12.51 -0.66 11.08
CA PRO A 319 -13.75 0.09 10.88
C PRO A 319 -13.65 1.44 11.60
N PHE A 320 -14.07 2.52 10.95
CA PHE A 320 -13.91 3.86 11.47
C PHE A 320 -15.12 4.73 11.09
N ALA A 321 -15.89 5.14 12.07
CA ALA A 321 -17.07 5.97 11.87
C ALA A 321 -17.01 7.19 12.79
N LEU A 322 -17.21 8.37 12.23
CA LEU A 322 -17.34 9.62 12.98
C LEU A 322 -18.63 10.32 12.60
N SER A 323 -19.36 10.77 13.62
CA SER A 323 -20.54 11.64 13.47
C SER A 323 -20.38 12.80 14.44
N MET A 324 -20.29 14.01 13.88
CA MET A 324 -20.02 15.22 14.63
C MET A 324 -21.12 16.26 14.41
N PRO A 325 -21.43 17.09 15.40
CA PRO A 325 -22.36 18.20 15.20
C PRO A 325 -21.85 19.17 14.13
N THR A 326 -22.76 19.70 13.32
CA THR A 326 -22.41 20.76 12.34
C THR A 326 -21.75 21.94 13.04
N GLY A 327 -20.57 22.32 12.56
CA GLY A 327 -19.76 23.41 13.14
C GLY A 327 -18.85 22.98 14.29
N ALA A 328 -18.72 21.68 14.56
CA ALA A 328 -17.70 21.19 15.49
C ALA A 328 -16.30 21.66 15.06
N SER A 329 -15.45 22.04 16.01
CA SER A 329 -14.10 22.50 15.73
C SER A 329 -13.21 21.38 15.21
N THR A 330 -12.14 21.72 14.51
CA THR A 330 -11.12 20.73 14.07
C THR A 330 -10.57 19.95 15.26
N ARG A 331 -10.36 20.63 16.40
CA ARG A 331 -9.91 19.97 17.63
C ARG A 331 -10.90 18.88 18.10
N ASP A 332 -12.21 19.18 18.07
CA ASP A 332 -13.23 18.19 18.46
C ASP A 332 -13.19 16.99 17.53
N TRP A 333 -13.03 17.18 16.22
CA TRP A 333 -12.83 16.11 15.24
C TRP A 333 -11.61 15.27 15.54
N VAL A 334 -10.47 15.91 15.83
CA VAL A 334 -9.21 15.21 16.14
C VAL A 334 -9.34 14.37 17.41
N LEU A 335 -9.93 14.92 18.47
CA LEU A 335 -10.12 14.19 19.72
C LEU A 335 -11.10 13.03 19.55
N ALA A 336 -12.19 13.21 18.81
CA ALA A 336 -13.12 12.14 18.48
C ALA A 336 -12.45 11.05 17.64
N ALA A 337 -11.61 11.42 16.66
CA ALA A 337 -10.86 10.47 15.86
C ALA A 337 -9.87 9.66 16.69
N VAL A 338 -9.14 10.28 17.61
CA VAL A 338 -8.22 9.59 18.53
C VAL A 338 -8.96 8.59 19.42
N GLU A 339 -10.11 8.97 19.98
CA GLU A 339 -10.91 8.07 20.82
C GLU A 339 -11.50 6.91 20.01
N THR A 340 -12.05 7.19 18.81
CA THR A 340 -12.55 6.15 17.90
C THR A 340 -11.42 5.19 17.52
N TRP A 341 -10.24 5.72 17.20
CA TRP A 341 -9.07 4.90 16.87
C TRP A 341 -8.64 3.99 18.01
N ARG A 342 -8.65 4.49 19.25
CA ARG A 342 -8.30 3.71 20.44
C ARG A 342 -9.18 2.46 20.59
N VAL A 343 -10.44 2.56 20.21
CA VAL A 343 -11.42 1.46 20.25
C VAL A 343 -11.29 0.56 19.01
N SER A 344 -11.12 1.15 17.83
CA SER A 344 -11.17 0.43 16.55
C SER A 344 -9.82 -0.19 16.13
N ALA A 345 -8.69 0.35 16.55
CA ALA A 345 -7.37 -0.13 16.12
C ALA A 345 -7.12 -1.63 16.39
N PRO A 346 -7.54 -2.21 17.54
CA PRO A 346 -7.41 -3.66 17.74
C PRO A 346 -8.21 -4.50 16.74
N ALA A 347 -9.30 -3.98 16.18
CA ALA A 347 -10.13 -4.65 15.18
C ALA A 347 -9.41 -4.80 13.82
N ALA A 348 -8.39 -3.99 13.54
CA ALA A 348 -7.56 -4.14 12.34
C ALA A 348 -6.70 -5.42 12.34
N ALA A 349 -6.55 -6.09 13.47
CA ALA A 349 -5.91 -7.40 13.54
C ALA A 349 -6.80 -8.54 13.03
N LEU A 350 -8.07 -8.26 12.72
CA LEU A 350 -9.00 -9.22 12.13
C LEU A 350 -9.08 -8.98 10.61
N PRO A 351 -8.60 -9.91 9.78
CA PRO A 351 -8.72 -9.79 8.32
C PRO A 351 -10.18 -9.73 7.87
N LEU A 352 -10.48 -9.00 6.80
CA LEU A 352 -11.85 -8.82 6.32
C LEU A 352 -12.57 -10.14 6.02
N GLY A 353 -11.87 -11.13 5.45
CA GLY A 353 -12.43 -12.45 5.18
C GLY A 353 -12.82 -13.21 6.46
N LEU A 354 -12.11 -12.98 7.57
CA LEU A 354 -12.45 -13.54 8.87
C LEU A 354 -13.67 -12.82 9.49
N VAL A 355 -13.71 -11.50 9.42
CA VAL A 355 -14.85 -10.69 9.88
C VAL A 355 -16.12 -11.09 9.14
N HIS A 356 -16.05 -11.23 7.79
CA HIS A 356 -17.15 -11.73 6.98
C HIS A 356 -17.67 -13.09 7.48
N ARG A 357 -16.75 -14.04 7.72
CA ARG A 357 -17.09 -15.38 8.17
C ARG A 357 -17.77 -15.40 9.54
N LEU A 358 -17.27 -14.57 10.49
CA LEU A 358 -17.77 -14.58 11.87
C LEU A 358 -19.08 -13.78 12.04
N LEU A 359 -19.27 -12.71 11.27
CA LEU A 359 -20.48 -11.89 11.37
C LEU A 359 -21.54 -12.23 10.33
N ASP A 360 -21.24 -13.13 9.38
CA ASP A 360 -22.11 -13.51 8.26
C ASP A 360 -22.64 -12.31 7.45
N VAL A 361 -21.77 -11.27 7.30
CA VAL A 361 -22.06 -10.04 6.54
C VAL A 361 -20.98 -9.83 5.49
N PRO A 362 -21.34 -9.62 4.20
CA PRO A 362 -20.37 -9.30 3.17
C PRO A 362 -19.58 -8.04 3.53
N VAL A 363 -18.26 -8.16 3.65
CA VAL A 363 -17.38 -7.03 3.97
C VAL A 363 -16.55 -6.66 2.73
N CYS A 364 -17.09 -5.72 1.96
CA CYS A 364 -16.38 -5.15 0.82
C CYS A 364 -16.09 -3.67 1.10
N PRO A 365 -14.83 -3.23 1.18
CA PRO A 365 -14.51 -1.85 1.47
C PRO A 365 -15.18 -0.89 0.48
N GLN A 366 -15.81 0.17 0.98
CA GLN A 366 -16.43 1.22 0.16
C GLN A 366 -15.59 2.50 0.15
N VAL A 367 -15.17 2.93 1.33
CA VAL A 367 -14.24 4.05 1.50
C VAL A 367 -13.07 3.57 2.33
N VAL A 368 -11.87 3.68 1.79
CA VAL A 368 -10.62 3.35 2.50
C VAL A 368 -9.77 4.61 2.61
N ILE A 369 -9.34 4.93 3.81
CA ILE A 369 -8.41 6.03 4.09
C ILE A 369 -7.09 5.44 4.55
N SER A 370 -6.02 5.82 3.86
CA SER A 370 -4.65 5.47 4.21
C SER A 370 -3.84 6.75 4.44
N THR A 371 -3.30 6.94 5.63
CA THR A 371 -2.41 8.05 5.91
C THR A 371 -0.99 7.54 6.03
N ILE A 372 -0.10 8.06 5.18
CA ILE A 372 1.30 7.64 5.08
C ILE A 372 2.18 8.83 5.44
N ASP A 373 2.81 8.75 6.60
CA ASP A 373 3.85 9.70 7.02
C ASP A 373 5.21 9.22 6.47
N GLY A 374 5.55 9.73 5.29
CA GLY A 374 6.78 9.39 4.60
C GLY A 374 8.03 9.84 5.34
N SER A 375 7.94 10.86 6.21
CA SER A 375 9.07 11.32 7.02
C SER A 375 9.55 10.28 8.05
N ARG A 376 8.72 9.30 8.35
CA ARG A 376 9.02 8.18 9.26
C ARG A 376 9.55 6.93 8.58
N VAL A 377 9.66 6.97 7.24
CA VAL A 377 10.20 5.84 6.46
C VAL A 377 11.71 6.01 6.34
N ASP A 378 12.46 4.97 6.70
CA ASP A 378 13.92 5.00 6.64
C ASP A 378 14.39 5.19 5.18
N GLY A 379 15.34 6.10 4.96
CA GLY A 379 15.85 6.45 3.63
C GLY A 379 14.98 7.45 2.85
N HIS A 380 13.94 8.02 3.46
CA HIS A 380 13.07 9.00 2.81
C HIS A 380 13.82 10.24 2.28
N GLU A 381 14.91 10.62 2.93
CA GLU A 381 15.77 11.74 2.55
C GLU A 381 16.42 11.57 1.17
N TRP A 382 16.53 10.33 0.68
CA TRP A 382 17.13 10.02 -0.62
C TRP A 382 16.11 9.93 -1.76
N TRP A 383 14.82 9.85 -1.46
CA TRP A 383 13.77 9.62 -2.48
C TRP A 383 13.84 10.62 -3.63
N ARG A 384 14.00 11.90 -3.29
CA ARG A 384 14.08 12.97 -4.30
C ARG A 384 15.34 12.86 -5.15
N THR A 385 16.49 12.64 -4.52
CA THR A 385 17.78 12.52 -5.21
C THR A 385 17.84 11.30 -6.12
N LEU A 386 17.16 10.22 -5.71
CA LEU A 386 17.11 8.97 -6.47
C LEU A 386 15.94 8.94 -7.47
N GLY A 387 15.23 10.04 -7.68
CA GLY A 387 14.09 10.08 -8.59
C GLY A 387 13.03 9.02 -8.28
N ALA A 388 12.84 8.72 -6.99
CA ALA A 388 11.99 7.64 -6.54
C ALA A 388 10.51 7.89 -6.84
N GLY A 389 9.79 6.85 -7.30
CA GLY A 389 8.37 6.90 -7.59
C GLY A 389 7.63 5.67 -7.07
N ILE A 390 6.34 5.83 -6.80
CA ILE A 390 5.42 4.72 -6.53
C ILE A 390 4.32 4.74 -7.59
N GLN A 391 4.08 3.59 -8.21
CA GLN A 391 3.08 3.43 -9.25
C GLN A 391 2.00 2.45 -8.78
N LEU A 392 0.78 2.71 -9.22
CA LEU A 392 -0.37 1.86 -8.95
C LEU A 392 -0.94 1.32 -10.26
N GLY A 393 -1.14 0.01 -10.32
CA GLY A 393 -1.81 -0.65 -11.43
C GLY A 393 -3.32 -0.40 -11.43
N ASP A 394 -3.95 -0.77 -12.54
CA ASP A 394 -5.39 -0.67 -12.69
C ASP A 394 -6.12 -1.72 -11.85
N VAL A 395 -7.34 -1.41 -11.44
CA VAL A 395 -8.19 -2.31 -10.66
C VAL A 395 -9.52 -2.55 -11.37
N PRO A 396 -10.22 -3.65 -11.06
CA PRO A 396 -11.55 -3.91 -11.60
C PRO A 396 -12.53 -2.77 -11.32
N PRO A 397 -13.47 -2.49 -12.24
CA PRO A 397 -14.53 -1.52 -12.00
C PRO A 397 -15.30 -1.83 -10.72
N SER A 398 -15.40 -0.86 -9.82
CA SER A 398 -16.06 -1.00 -8.52
C SER A 398 -16.58 0.34 -8.00
N SER A 399 -17.26 0.31 -6.85
CA SER A 399 -17.65 1.50 -6.11
C SER A 399 -16.62 1.93 -5.06
N GLN A 400 -15.51 1.22 -4.92
CA GLN A 400 -14.50 1.47 -3.88
C GLN A 400 -13.76 2.77 -4.13
N THR A 401 -13.71 3.63 -3.12
CA THR A 401 -12.94 4.86 -3.12
C THR A 401 -11.76 4.72 -2.17
N HIS A 402 -10.54 4.84 -2.68
CA HIS A 402 -9.33 4.83 -1.86
C HIS A 402 -8.74 6.23 -1.80
N LEU A 403 -8.55 6.74 -0.58
CA LEU A 403 -7.97 8.05 -0.29
C LEU A 403 -6.62 7.86 0.42
N TRP A 404 -5.54 8.26 -0.24
CA TRP A 404 -4.20 8.25 0.33
C TRP A 404 -3.78 9.67 0.69
N LEU A 405 -3.63 9.94 1.97
CA LEU A 405 -2.94 11.14 2.46
C LEU A 405 -1.46 10.82 2.58
N THR A 406 -0.66 11.44 1.73
CA THR A 406 0.80 11.29 1.75
C THR A 406 1.42 12.55 2.35
N ILE A 407 2.05 12.40 3.50
CA ILE A 407 2.70 13.46 4.26
C ILE A 407 4.19 13.33 4.02
N LEU A 408 4.78 14.32 3.37
CA LEU A 408 6.19 14.39 3.02
C LEU A 408 6.82 15.68 3.56
N PRO A 409 8.15 15.77 3.68
CA PRO A 409 8.81 17.03 4.03
C PRO A 409 8.46 18.20 3.10
N GLU A 410 8.12 17.91 1.85
CA GLU A 410 7.75 18.90 0.84
C GLU A 410 6.29 19.37 0.95
N GLY A 411 5.42 18.59 1.55
CA GLY A 411 4.00 18.91 1.69
C GLY A 411 3.10 17.71 1.86
N VAL A 412 1.80 17.99 1.91
CA VAL A 412 0.75 16.97 2.00
C VAL A 412 -0.07 16.95 0.72
N SER A 413 -0.24 15.74 0.19
CA SER A 413 -1.09 15.49 -0.98
C SER A 413 -2.16 14.45 -0.66
N LEU A 414 -3.34 14.67 -1.19
CA LEU A 414 -4.44 13.71 -1.25
C LEU A 414 -4.43 13.06 -2.64
N VAL A 415 -4.13 11.77 -2.71
CA VAL A 415 -4.30 10.96 -3.91
C VAL A 415 -5.53 10.09 -3.74
N THR A 416 -6.39 10.04 -4.74
CA THR A 416 -7.64 9.28 -4.64
C THR A 416 -7.81 8.40 -5.87
N ARG A 417 -7.98 7.11 -5.65
CA ARG A 417 -8.57 6.22 -6.67
C ARG A 417 -10.07 6.39 -6.60
N LEU A 418 -10.59 7.14 -7.57
CA LEU A 418 -11.94 7.64 -7.60
C LEU A 418 -12.79 6.87 -8.60
N PRO A 419 -13.90 6.21 -8.19
CA PRO A 419 -14.91 5.70 -9.13
C PRO A 419 -15.47 6.82 -9.99
N LEU A 420 -15.52 6.62 -11.32
CA LEU A 420 -16.01 7.61 -12.28
C LEU A 420 -17.55 7.68 -12.32
N ALA A 421 -18.18 7.81 -11.15
CA ALA A 421 -19.60 8.03 -11.01
C ALA A 421 -19.98 9.49 -11.36
N PRO A 422 -21.23 9.75 -11.82
CA PRO A 422 -21.70 11.11 -12.05
C PRO A 422 -21.60 11.96 -10.77
N GLY A 423 -20.80 13.03 -10.79
CA GLY A 423 -20.60 13.93 -9.65
C GLY A 423 -19.44 13.59 -8.72
N SER A 424 -18.85 12.39 -8.83
CA SER A 424 -17.75 11.97 -7.94
C SER A 424 -16.54 12.91 -8.00
N ARG A 425 -16.19 13.39 -9.18
CA ARG A 425 -15.09 14.35 -9.34
C ARG A 425 -15.38 15.67 -8.64
N THR A 426 -16.57 16.24 -8.85
CA THR A 426 -17.00 17.49 -8.20
C THR A 426 -17.03 17.34 -6.68
N TRP A 427 -17.49 16.19 -6.19
CA TRP A 427 -17.45 15.89 -4.76
C TRP A 427 -16.02 15.87 -4.24
N LEU A 428 -15.10 15.16 -4.91
CA LEU A 428 -13.70 15.05 -4.47
C LEU A 428 -13.00 16.42 -4.51
N ASP A 429 -13.19 17.21 -5.57
CA ASP A 429 -12.65 18.57 -5.67
C ASP A 429 -13.16 19.44 -4.52
N GLY A 430 -14.43 19.28 -4.14
CA GLY A 430 -15.02 19.94 -2.96
C GLY A 430 -14.43 19.47 -1.64
N VAL A 431 -14.12 18.16 -1.50
CA VAL A 431 -13.42 17.62 -0.32
C VAL A 431 -12.03 18.22 -0.21
N ALA A 432 -11.26 18.21 -1.29
CA ALA A 432 -9.90 18.76 -1.32
C ALA A 432 -9.90 20.28 -0.98
N ALA A 433 -10.83 21.06 -1.54
CA ALA A 433 -10.96 22.48 -1.25
C ALA A 433 -11.30 22.74 0.22
N ARG A 434 -12.22 21.96 0.81
CA ARG A 434 -12.53 22.07 2.25
C ARG A 434 -11.36 21.66 3.13
N LEU A 435 -10.63 20.60 2.77
CA LEU A 435 -9.44 20.16 3.50
C LEU A 435 -8.38 21.28 3.50
N THR A 436 -8.09 21.88 2.35
CA THR A 436 -7.18 23.04 2.26
C THR A 436 -7.66 24.21 3.13
N ALA A 437 -8.96 24.54 3.08
CA ALA A 437 -9.51 25.61 3.90
C ALA A 437 -9.42 25.34 5.41
N LEU A 438 -9.60 24.09 5.85
CA LEU A 438 -9.40 23.70 7.25
C LEU A 438 -7.93 23.88 7.67
N VAL A 439 -6.99 23.45 6.85
CA VAL A 439 -5.55 23.63 7.10
C VAL A 439 -5.19 25.10 7.20
N ASP A 440 -5.71 25.96 6.33
CA ASP A 440 -5.49 27.41 6.35
C ASP A 440 -6.10 28.08 7.59
N ALA A 441 -7.29 27.64 8.01
CA ALA A 441 -7.97 28.14 9.20
C ALA A 441 -7.20 27.79 10.49
N GLU A 442 -6.74 26.55 10.62
CA GLU A 442 -5.93 26.09 11.76
C GLU A 442 -4.58 26.81 11.81
N ARG A 443 -3.96 27.06 10.65
CA ARG A 443 -2.73 27.87 10.55
C ARG A 443 -2.90 29.29 11.05
N ALA A 444 -4.07 29.88 10.80
CA ALA A 444 -4.38 31.26 11.19
C ALA A 444 -4.80 31.39 12.67
N ALA A 445 -5.21 30.29 13.30
CA ALA A 445 -5.62 30.28 14.70
C ALA A 445 -4.40 30.45 15.62
N PRO A 446 -4.42 31.42 16.57
CA PRO A 446 -3.36 31.50 17.57
C PRO A 446 -3.42 30.25 18.45
N PHE A 447 -2.31 29.54 18.53
CA PHE A 447 -2.18 28.42 19.47
C PHE A 447 -2.31 28.93 20.89
N ALA A 448 -3.43 28.68 21.54
CA ALA A 448 -3.60 28.89 22.96
C ALA A 448 -3.34 27.56 23.69
N PRO A 449 -2.19 27.37 24.38
CA PRO A 449 -2.02 26.22 25.22
C PRO A 449 -3.11 26.25 26.30
N GLN A 450 -4.02 25.27 26.27
CA GLN A 450 -4.93 25.07 27.40
C GLN A 450 -4.11 24.53 28.55
N GLU A 451 -4.16 25.24 29.70
CA GLU A 451 -3.65 24.69 30.95
C GLU A 451 -4.36 23.36 31.22
N LEU A 452 -3.57 22.27 31.21
CA LEU A 452 -4.01 21.00 31.72
C LEU A 452 -4.36 21.20 33.19
N THR A 453 -5.64 21.40 33.50
CA THR A 453 -6.13 21.30 34.89
C THR A 453 -5.93 19.86 35.31
N ALA A 454 -5.01 19.70 36.31
CA ALA A 454 -4.61 18.46 36.94
C ALA A 454 -5.78 17.71 37.61
#